data_d13298e01cd4978f0955c2b34cf087ad
#
_entry.id   d13298e01cd4978f0955c2b34cf087ad
#
_cell.length_a   1.000
_cell.length_b   1.000
_cell.length_c   1.000
_cell.angle_alpha   90.00
_cell.angle_beta   90.00
_cell.angle_gamma   90.00
#
_symmetry.space_group_name_H-M   'P 1'
#
loop_
_entity.id
_entity.type
_entity.pdbx_description
1 polymer ?
#
loop_
_entity_poly.entity_id
_entity_poly.type
_entity_poly.pdbx_seq_one_letter_code
_entity_poly.pdbx_strand_id
1 'polypeptide(L)'
;YLENKYDDEVRYFKSYANTKENPRKVYQCVSKKNYPGEKILVIYDTRADAYWDSYFDIKYAHQVDELIDSILSEVFGDDPYYFIHYEGEGISGLTEQYDADTTFEEYIADKNHNLTAYIKSDKSNEEVESKIEEQILNSGMYCRNICLHFVEDFDEQRLDDDSYLYDLNVSAVRHYVAIMKDNKTFRESYWED
;
A
#
# COMPACT_ATOMS: atom_id res chain seq x y z
N TYR A 1 1.41 -10.89 -22.48
CA TYR A 1 0.70 -9.72 -21.98
C TYR A 1 1.69 -8.70 -21.44
N LEU A 2 2.44 -8.96 -20.36
CA LEU A 2 3.39 -8.02 -19.73
C LEU A 2 4.47 -7.55 -20.72
N GLU A 3 5.04 -8.43 -21.53
CA GLU A 3 6.04 -8.10 -22.53
C GLU A 3 5.54 -7.08 -23.54
N ASN A 4 4.29 -7.22 -23.98
CA ASN A 4 3.68 -6.31 -24.93
C ASN A 4 3.24 -4.98 -24.29
N LYS A 5 2.86 -5.00 -23.00
CA LYS A 5 2.33 -3.83 -22.30
C LYS A 5 3.45 -2.92 -21.78
N TYR A 6 4.54 -3.52 -21.26
CA TYR A 6 5.59 -2.80 -20.54
C TYR A 6 6.99 -2.90 -21.15
N ASP A 7 7.13 -3.56 -22.29
CA ASP A 7 8.44 -3.85 -22.91
C ASP A 7 9.41 -4.51 -21.93
N ASP A 8 8.88 -5.39 -21.05
CA ASP A 8 9.69 -6.16 -20.09
C ASP A 8 9.85 -7.60 -20.57
N GLU A 9 11.01 -8.18 -20.34
CA GLU A 9 11.18 -9.63 -20.45
C GLU A 9 10.71 -10.27 -19.14
N VAL A 10 9.79 -11.22 -19.22
CA VAL A 10 9.28 -11.91 -18.05
C VAL A 10 9.47 -13.41 -18.14
N ARG A 11 9.67 -14.06 -17.00
CA ARG A 11 9.65 -15.50 -16.88
C ARG A 11 8.41 -15.93 -16.09
N TYR A 12 7.61 -16.80 -16.67
CA TYR A 12 6.58 -17.49 -15.92
C TYR A 12 7.20 -18.26 -14.75
N PHE A 13 6.64 -18.12 -13.58
CA PHE A 13 7.10 -18.79 -12.38
C PHE A 13 6.14 -19.89 -11.94
N LYS A 14 4.88 -19.53 -11.68
CA LYS A 14 3.82 -20.49 -11.30
C LYS A 14 2.43 -19.91 -11.57
N SER A 15 1.42 -20.81 -11.62
CA SER A 15 0.02 -20.42 -11.54
C SER A 15 -0.61 -21.02 -10.29
N TYR A 16 -1.61 -20.33 -9.80
CA TYR A 16 -2.45 -20.84 -8.73
C TYR A 16 -3.65 -21.55 -9.35
N ALA A 17 -3.98 -22.73 -8.84
CA ALA A 17 -5.08 -23.54 -9.36
C ALA A 17 -6.41 -22.81 -9.18
N ASN A 18 -7.18 -22.71 -10.26
CA ASN A 18 -8.55 -22.24 -10.18
C ASN A 18 -9.47 -23.37 -9.71
N THR A 19 -10.39 -23.05 -8.85
CA THR A 19 -11.56 -23.89 -8.67
C THR A 19 -12.53 -23.66 -9.84
N LYS A 20 -13.38 -24.64 -10.17
CA LYS A 20 -14.38 -24.50 -11.26
C LYS A 20 -15.34 -23.30 -11.06
N GLU A 21 -15.41 -22.78 -9.86
CA GLU A 21 -16.30 -21.69 -9.45
C GLU A 21 -15.65 -20.31 -9.60
N ASN A 22 -14.31 -20.22 -9.66
CA ASN A 22 -13.59 -18.95 -9.80
C ASN A 22 -13.18 -18.72 -11.27
N PRO A 23 -13.71 -17.68 -11.96
CA PRO A 23 -13.36 -17.38 -13.34
C PRO A 23 -11.94 -16.84 -13.51
N ARG A 24 -11.22 -16.59 -12.43
CA ARG A 24 -9.93 -15.92 -12.43
C ARG A 24 -8.78 -16.91 -12.40
N LYS A 25 -7.82 -16.68 -13.29
CA LYS A 25 -6.56 -17.40 -13.34
C LYS A 25 -5.48 -16.45 -12.82
N VAL A 26 -4.75 -16.89 -11.80
CA VAL A 26 -3.69 -16.10 -11.18
C VAL A 26 -2.35 -16.68 -11.61
N TYR A 27 -1.48 -15.84 -12.13
CA TYR A 27 -0.14 -16.16 -12.55
C TYR A 27 0.87 -15.33 -11.78
N GLN A 28 2.00 -15.92 -11.44
CA GLN A 28 3.16 -15.21 -10.93
C GLN A 28 4.26 -15.27 -11.97
N CYS A 29 4.71 -14.11 -12.41
CA CYS A 29 5.83 -13.93 -13.31
C CYS A 29 7.00 -13.28 -12.58
N VAL A 30 8.19 -13.36 -13.15
CA VAL A 30 9.39 -12.69 -12.64
C VAL A 30 9.93 -11.80 -13.74
N SER A 31 10.07 -10.51 -13.45
CA SER A 31 10.73 -9.56 -14.35
C SER A 31 12.20 -9.90 -14.54
N LYS A 32 12.70 -9.72 -15.76
CA LYS A 32 14.10 -9.96 -16.10
C LYS A 32 14.84 -8.72 -16.59
N LYS A 33 14.11 -7.79 -17.17
CA LYS A 33 14.69 -6.61 -17.82
C LYS A 33 14.56 -5.37 -16.95
N ASN A 34 13.32 -4.95 -16.66
CA ASN A 34 13.06 -3.68 -16.01
C ASN A 34 13.25 -3.73 -14.49
N TYR A 35 12.81 -4.83 -13.86
CA TYR A 35 12.91 -5.05 -12.40
C TYR A 35 13.42 -6.46 -12.10
N PRO A 36 14.70 -6.77 -12.38
CA PRO A 36 15.24 -8.13 -12.36
C PRO A 36 15.05 -8.83 -11.01
N GLY A 37 14.31 -9.93 -11.02
CA GLY A 37 14.04 -10.73 -9.84
C GLY A 37 12.71 -10.46 -9.18
N GLU A 38 12.09 -9.31 -9.45
CA GLU A 38 10.80 -8.94 -8.87
C GLU A 38 9.65 -9.80 -9.40
N LYS A 39 8.71 -10.08 -8.51
CA LYS A 39 7.57 -10.96 -8.78
C LYS A 39 6.34 -10.13 -9.12
N ILE A 40 5.86 -10.31 -10.34
CA ILE A 40 4.67 -9.67 -10.85
C ILE A 40 3.51 -10.64 -10.74
N LEU A 41 2.43 -10.21 -10.08
CA LEU A 41 1.16 -10.92 -10.08
C LEU A 41 0.35 -10.52 -11.32
N VAL A 42 -0.18 -11.50 -12.05
CA VAL A 42 -1.08 -11.29 -13.17
C VAL A 42 -2.36 -12.08 -12.94
N ILE A 43 -3.48 -11.41 -13.03
CA ILE A 43 -4.80 -12.03 -12.93
C ILE A 43 -5.48 -11.92 -14.30
N TYR A 44 -5.96 -13.04 -14.82
CA TYR A 44 -6.81 -13.09 -16.01
C TYR A 44 -8.23 -13.52 -15.63
N ASP A 45 -9.19 -12.64 -15.83
CA ASP A 45 -10.61 -12.96 -15.65
C ASP A 45 -11.20 -13.46 -16.97
N THR A 46 -11.58 -14.74 -16.98
CA THR A 46 -12.10 -15.40 -18.18
C THR A 46 -13.51 -14.93 -18.57
N ARG A 47 -14.26 -14.26 -17.69
CA ARG A 47 -15.60 -13.73 -17.99
C ARG A 47 -15.51 -12.34 -18.60
N ALA A 48 -14.61 -11.52 -18.08
CA ALA A 48 -14.37 -10.17 -18.58
C ALA A 48 -13.44 -10.16 -19.79
N ASP A 49 -12.72 -11.27 -20.04
CA ASP A 49 -11.62 -11.37 -21.02
C ASP A 49 -10.56 -10.28 -20.81
N ALA A 50 -10.19 -10.09 -19.54
CA ALA A 50 -9.40 -8.97 -19.09
C ALA A 50 -8.22 -9.41 -18.22
N TYR A 51 -7.13 -8.65 -18.27
CA TYR A 51 -5.93 -8.86 -17.46
C TYR A 51 -5.72 -7.69 -16.51
N TRP A 52 -5.31 -8.01 -15.29
CA TRP A 52 -4.82 -7.09 -14.27
C TRP A 52 -3.45 -7.54 -13.81
N ASP A 53 -2.61 -6.62 -13.41
CA ASP A 53 -1.26 -6.93 -12.95
C ASP A 53 -0.77 -5.98 -11.85
N SER A 54 0.26 -6.42 -11.11
CA SER A 54 0.92 -5.65 -10.05
C SER A 54 2.23 -4.99 -10.52
N TYR A 55 2.38 -4.71 -11.80
CA TYR A 55 3.63 -4.17 -12.34
C TYR A 55 3.97 -2.79 -11.75
N PHE A 56 2.96 -1.94 -11.62
CA PHE A 56 3.14 -0.59 -11.10
C PHE A 56 3.42 -0.57 -9.59
N ASP A 57 2.95 -1.56 -8.85
CA ASP A 57 3.27 -1.72 -7.43
C ASP A 57 4.78 -1.89 -7.24
N ILE A 58 5.45 -2.56 -8.19
CA ILE A 58 6.90 -2.70 -8.20
C ILE A 58 7.58 -1.44 -8.75
N LYS A 59 7.05 -0.89 -9.86
CA LYS A 59 7.62 0.28 -10.53
C LYS A 59 7.72 1.48 -9.58
N TYR A 60 6.72 1.67 -8.75
CA TYR A 60 6.58 2.85 -7.91
C TYR A 60 6.76 2.60 -6.40
N ALA A 61 7.05 1.36 -5.98
CA ALA A 61 7.20 1.01 -4.56
C ALA A 61 8.08 2.01 -3.79
N HIS A 62 9.29 2.24 -4.26
CA HIS A 62 10.23 3.15 -3.61
C HIS A 62 9.71 4.60 -3.54
N GLN A 63 9.07 5.09 -4.60
CA GLN A 63 8.54 6.47 -4.63
C GLN A 63 7.34 6.63 -3.69
N VAL A 64 6.52 5.60 -3.55
CA VAL A 64 5.41 5.59 -2.58
C VAL A 64 5.95 5.58 -1.16
N ASP A 65 6.95 4.74 -0.87
CA ASP A 65 7.58 4.70 0.45
C ASP A 65 8.24 6.04 0.82
N GLU A 66 8.96 6.67 -0.12
CA GLU A 66 9.53 8.02 0.09
C GLU A 66 8.46 9.09 0.33
N LEU A 67 7.32 8.99 -0.37
CA LEU A 67 6.20 9.91 -0.16
C LEU A 67 5.58 9.73 1.23
N ILE A 68 5.34 8.50 1.65
CA ILE A 68 4.81 8.19 2.99
C ILE A 68 5.78 8.62 4.08
N ASP A 69 7.06 8.34 3.92
CA ASP A 69 8.10 8.78 4.86
C ASP A 69 8.13 10.31 4.98
N SER A 70 8.03 11.03 3.87
CA SER A 70 7.93 12.49 3.87
C SER A 70 6.70 12.99 4.62
N ILE A 71 5.53 12.33 4.44
CA ILE A 71 4.29 12.68 5.15
C ILE A 71 4.45 12.45 6.66
N LEU A 72 4.96 11.30 7.07
CA LEU A 72 5.14 10.95 8.47
C LEU A 72 6.17 11.85 9.15
N SER A 73 7.29 12.15 8.49
CA SER A 73 8.32 13.04 9.03
C SER A 73 7.82 14.48 9.19
N GLU A 74 6.97 14.97 8.30
CA GLU A 74 6.33 16.29 8.43
C GLU A 74 5.38 16.36 9.64
N VAL A 75 4.70 15.25 9.95
CA VAL A 75 3.75 15.17 11.07
C VAL A 75 4.44 14.93 12.40
N PHE A 76 5.39 13.99 12.46
CA PHE A 76 6.01 13.51 13.69
C PHE A 76 7.39 14.11 13.99
N GLY A 77 8.04 14.69 12.99
CA GLY A 77 9.36 15.31 13.16
C GLY A 77 10.41 14.28 13.53
N ASP A 78 11.08 14.52 14.68
CA ASP A 78 12.16 13.64 15.18
C ASP A 78 11.63 12.46 16.04
N ASP A 79 10.31 12.32 16.25
CA ASP A 79 9.77 11.20 16.98
C ASP A 79 9.97 9.92 16.17
N PRO A 80 10.53 8.84 16.73
CA PRO A 80 10.74 7.61 16.00
C PRO A 80 9.42 6.99 15.55
N TYR A 81 9.38 6.54 14.31
CA TYR A 81 8.26 5.79 13.75
C TYR A 81 8.76 4.66 12.84
N TYR A 82 7.89 3.69 12.65
CA TYR A 82 8.02 2.63 11.64
C TYR A 82 6.70 2.50 10.90
N PHE A 83 6.73 2.29 9.60
CA PHE A 83 5.50 2.13 8.85
C PHE A 83 5.53 0.89 7.95
N ILE A 84 4.35 0.38 7.70
CA ILE A 84 4.07 -0.67 6.74
C ILE A 84 3.07 -0.10 5.75
N HIS A 85 3.46 -0.11 4.50
CA HIS A 85 2.60 0.27 3.40
C HIS A 85 2.25 -0.97 2.57
N TYR A 86 1.03 -1.06 2.12
CA TYR A 86 0.62 -2.07 1.15
C TYR A 86 -0.49 -1.53 0.25
N GLU A 87 -0.47 -1.96 -0.99
CA GLU A 87 -1.55 -1.72 -1.93
C GLU A 87 -2.72 -2.65 -1.59
N GLY A 88 -3.93 -2.11 -1.64
CA GLY A 88 -5.14 -2.85 -1.32
C GLY A 88 -5.26 -4.11 -2.14
N GLU A 89 -5.36 -5.23 -1.48
CA GLU A 89 -5.64 -6.52 -2.12
C GLU A 89 -7.03 -6.49 -2.74
N GLY A 90 -7.09 -6.82 -3.99
CA GLY A 90 -8.36 -6.99 -4.69
C GLY A 90 -8.27 -6.52 -6.13
N ILE A 91 -9.30 -6.90 -6.90
CA ILE A 91 -9.38 -6.56 -8.32
C ILE A 91 -9.55 -5.06 -8.53
N SER A 92 -10.07 -4.35 -7.54
CA SER A 92 -10.14 -2.89 -7.56
C SER A 92 -8.77 -2.20 -7.46
N GLY A 93 -7.74 -2.91 -7.05
CA GLY A 93 -6.37 -2.40 -7.00
C GLY A 93 -5.52 -2.78 -8.21
N LEU A 94 -5.98 -3.73 -9.03
CA LEU A 94 -5.31 -4.14 -10.26
C LEU A 94 -6.10 -3.53 -11.41
N THR A 95 -5.63 -2.46 -12.00
CA THR A 95 -6.39 -1.75 -13.01
C THR A 95 -5.91 -2.06 -14.42
N GLU A 96 -6.84 -2.34 -15.34
CA GLU A 96 -6.56 -2.49 -16.77
C GLU A 96 -6.05 -1.20 -17.40
N GLN A 97 -6.33 -0.07 -16.77
CA GLN A 97 -6.10 1.25 -17.34
C GLN A 97 -4.65 1.73 -17.23
N TYR A 98 -3.81 1.09 -16.43
CA TYR A 98 -2.41 1.46 -16.40
C TYR A 98 -1.68 0.92 -17.64
N ASP A 99 -0.94 1.79 -18.28
CA ASP A 99 -0.07 1.49 -19.43
C ASP A 99 1.37 1.98 -19.16
N ALA A 100 2.25 1.80 -20.11
CA ALA A 100 3.66 2.18 -19.96
C ALA A 100 3.87 3.68 -19.64
N ASP A 101 2.94 4.52 -20.07
CA ASP A 101 3.00 5.98 -19.94
C ASP A 101 2.33 6.51 -18.66
N THR A 102 1.67 5.64 -17.88
CA THR A 102 1.04 6.02 -16.60
C THR A 102 2.08 6.62 -15.66
N THR A 103 1.80 7.83 -15.19
CA THR A 103 2.67 8.59 -14.29
C THR A 103 2.54 8.14 -12.83
N PHE A 104 3.50 8.56 -12.00
CA PHE A 104 3.43 8.31 -10.56
C PHE A 104 2.20 8.96 -9.92
N GLU A 105 1.90 10.20 -10.30
CA GLU A 105 0.75 10.96 -9.79
C GLU A 105 -0.58 10.28 -10.13
N GLU A 106 -0.72 9.75 -11.36
CA GLU A 106 -1.91 8.97 -11.75
C GLU A 106 -2.01 7.68 -10.93
N TYR A 107 -0.89 6.98 -10.75
CA TYR A 107 -0.86 5.76 -9.97
C TYR A 107 -1.26 5.96 -8.52
N ILE A 108 -0.65 6.91 -7.80
CA ILE A 108 -0.97 7.15 -6.38
C ILE A 108 -2.38 7.70 -6.18
N ALA A 109 -2.91 8.40 -7.20
CA ALA A 109 -4.25 8.95 -7.17
C ALA A 109 -5.36 7.89 -7.34
N ASP A 110 -5.10 6.82 -8.07
CA ASP A 110 -6.09 5.80 -8.41
C ASP A 110 -5.90 4.50 -7.62
N LYS A 111 -4.66 4.17 -7.29
CA LYS A 111 -4.34 2.97 -6.54
C LYS A 111 -4.81 3.09 -5.09
N ASN A 112 -5.37 2.01 -4.59
CA ASN A 112 -5.80 1.92 -3.22
C ASN A 112 -4.62 1.60 -2.29
N HIS A 113 -4.10 2.60 -1.60
CA HIS A 113 -3.03 2.46 -0.62
C HIS A 113 -3.58 2.28 0.78
N ASN A 114 -2.86 1.53 1.61
CA ASN A 114 -3.15 1.34 3.03
C ASN A 114 -1.86 1.56 3.82
N LEU A 115 -1.96 2.32 4.89
CA LEU A 115 -0.84 2.70 5.74
C LEU A 115 -1.11 2.24 7.17
N THR A 116 -0.16 1.52 7.74
CA THR A 116 -0.08 1.27 9.19
C THR A 116 1.23 1.84 9.69
N ALA A 117 1.21 2.67 10.72
CA ALA A 117 2.41 3.22 11.32
C ALA A 117 2.41 3.04 12.84
N TYR A 118 3.58 2.74 13.39
CA TYR A 118 3.86 2.65 14.81
C TYR A 118 4.71 3.85 15.20
N ILE A 119 4.22 4.65 16.12
CA ILE A 119 4.84 5.93 16.52
C ILE A 119 5.20 5.88 17.98
N LYS A 120 6.48 6.10 18.29
CA LYS A 120 6.97 6.25 19.66
C LYS A 120 6.78 7.70 20.12
N SER A 121 5.53 8.05 20.43
CA SER A 121 5.16 9.43 20.76
C SER A 121 3.98 9.48 21.74
N ASP A 122 3.98 10.50 22.59
CA ASP A 122 2.84 10.88 23.43
C ASP A 122 1.91 11.90 22.76
N LYS A 123 2.22 12.29 21.51
CA LYS A 123 1.49 13.33 20.75
C LYS A 123 0.22 12.83 20.07
N SER A 124 -0.43 11.84 20.62
CA SER A 124 -1.71 11.33 20.11
C SER A 124 -2.85 12.31 20.41
N ASN A 125 -3.14 13.24 19.51
CA ASN A 125 -4.18 14.26 19.70
C ASN A 125 -4.80 14.72 18.37
N GLU A 126 -5.82 15.58 18.43
CA GLU A 126 -6.53 16.15 17.27
C GLU A 126 -5.61 16.92 16.30
N GLU A 127 -4.48 17.45 16.77
CA GLU A 127 -3.51 18.14 15.91
C GLU A 127 -2.82 17.15 14.95
N VAL A 128 -2.46 15.97 15.44
CA VAL A 128 -1.90 14.88 14.60
C VAL A 128 -2.92 14.41 13.58
N GLU A 129 -4.18 14.22 14.01
CA GLU A 129 -5.30 13.86 13.13
C GLU A 129 -5.38 14.82 11.95
N SER A 130 -5.54 16.11 12.25
CA SER A 130 -5.67 17.14 11.21
C SER A 130 -4.46 17.20 10.28
N LYS A 131 -3.25 17.07 10.83
CA LYS A 131 -2.01 17.13 10.03
C LYS A 131 -1.87 15.93 9.10
N ILE A 132 -2.08 14.71 9.59
CA ILE A 132 -1.92 13.52 8.75
C ILE A 132 -2.93 13.50 7.62
N GLU A 133 -4.19 13.84 7.90
CA GLU A 133 -5.24 13.93 6.88
C GLU A 133 -4.89 15.01 5.85
N GLU A 134 -4.47 16.20 6.29
CA GLU A 134 -4.06 17.29 5.40
C GLU A 134 -2.89 16.89 4.51
N GLN A 135 -1.84 16.28 5.06
CA GLN A 135 -0.67 15.85 4.28
C GLN A 135 -1.01 14.78 3.25
N ILE A 136 -1.81 13.79 3.61
CA ILE A 136 -2.27 12.77 2.67
C ILE A 136 -3.11 13.39 1.54
N LEU A 137 -4.04 14.29 1.86
CA LEU A 137 -4.85 14.98 0.85
C LEU A 137 -3.99 15.85 -0.07
N ASN A 138 -3.02 16.57 0.48
CA ASN A 138 -2.12 17.44 -0.29
C ASN A 138 -1.17 16.64 -1.19
N SER A 139 -0.80 15.42 -0.82
CA SER A 139 0.03 14.54 -1.64
C SER A 139 -0.68 14.05 -2.90
N GLY A 140 -2.00 14.12 -2.95
CA GLY A 140 -2.83 13.55 -4.01
C GLY A 140 -2.99 12.02 -3.94
N MET A 141 -2.44 11.38 -2.91
CA MET A 141 -2.49 9.94 -2.71
C MET A 141 -3.90 9.48 -2.30
N TYR A 142 -4.38 8.40 -2.90
CA TYR A 142 -5.57 7.71 -2.42
C TYR A 142 -5.21 6.69 -1.34
N CYS A 143 -5.11 7.15 -0.11
CA CYS A 143 -4.84 6.28 1.04
C CYS A 143 -6.16 5.87 1.72
N ARG A 144 -6.66 4.69 1.35
CA ARG A 144 -7.98 4.21 1.81
C ARG A 144 -8.05 4.03 3.31
N ASN A 145 -7.03 3.40 3.89
CA ASN A 145 -6.98 3.16 5.33
C ASN A 145 -5.67 3.70 5.88
N ILE A 146 -5.76 4.44 6.96
CA ILE A 146 -4.64 4.92 7.76
C ILE A 146 -4.84 4.41 9.17
N CYS A 147 -3.88 3.66 9.70
CA CYS A 147 -3.87 3.18 11.08
C CYS A 147 -2.57 3.66 11.74
N LEU A 148 -2.67 4.54 12.73
CA LEU A 148 -1.54 4.99 13.53
C LEU A 148 -1.63 4.37 14.92
N HIS A 149 -0.59 3.67 15.33
CA HIS A 149 -0.48 3.03 16.64
C HIS A 149 0.57 3.77 17.47
N PHE A 150 0.14 4.39 18.56
CA PHE A 150 1.03 5.09 19.47
C PHE A 150 1.49 4.11 20.55
N VAL A 151 2.79 3.83 20.56
CA VAL A 151 3.42 2.84 21.44
C VAL A 151 4.44 3.50 22.37
N GLU A 152 4.65 2.90 23.56
CA GLU A 152 5.64 3.41 24.51
C GLU A 152 7.07 3.24 23.98
N ASP A 153 7.36 2.11 23.36
CA ASP A 153 8.66 1.76 22.78
C ASP A 153 8.51 0.63 21.75
N PHE A 154 9.48 0.52 20.84
CA PHE A 154 9.59 -0.62 19.93
C PHE A 154 11.07 -0.97 19.68
N ASP A 155 11.32 -2.25 19.40
CA ASP A 155 12.63 -2.78 19.06
C ASP A 155 12.78 -2.85 17.53
N GLU A 156 13.57 -1.93 16.96
CA GLU A 156 13.80 -1.83 15.52
C GLU A 156 14.32 -3.12 14.89
N GLN A 157 15.02 -3.98 15.65
CA GLN A 157 15.54 -5.26 15.14
C GLN A 157 14.46 -6.33 14.97
N ARG A 158 13.26 -6.09 15.49
CA ARG A 158 12.13 -7.03 15.46
C ARG A 158 11.00 -6.58 14.57
N LEU A 159 11.13 -5.45 13.87
CA LEU A 159 10.04 -4.88 13.05
C LEU A 159 9.69 -5.75 11.83
N ASP A 160 10.56 -6.69 11.44
CA ASP A 160 10.26 -7.69 10.39
C ASP A 160 9.52 -8.94 10.93
N ASP A 161 9.24 -9.00 12.25
CA ASP A 161 8.55 -10.12 12.89
C ASP A 161 7.05 -9.83 13.05
N ASP A 162 6.22 -10.50 12.25
CA ASP A 162 4.75 -10.35 12.28
C ASP A 162 4.15 -10.57 13.67
N SER A 163 4.73 -11.47 14.49
CA SER A 163 4.27 -11.71 15.86
C SER A 163 4.54 -10.50 16.74
N TYR A 164 5.70 -9.88 16.57
CA TYR A 164 6.06 -8.68 17.31
C TYR A 164 5.20 -7.49 16.92
N LEU A 165 4.93 -7.30 15.64
CA LEU A 165 4.02 -6.24 15.15
C LEU A 165 2.60 -6.44 15.70
N TYR A 166 2.13 -7.68 15.78
CA TYR A 166 0.86 -7.98 16.43
C TYR A 166 0.87 -7.60 17.91
N ASP A 167 1.95 -7.95 18.66
CA ASP A 167 2.11 -7.58 20.07
C ASP A 167 2.15 -6.05 20.26
N LEU A 168 2.86 -5.32 19.37
CA LEU A 168 2.87 -3.86 19.37
C LEU A 168 1.48 -3.27 19.17
N ASN A 169 0.73 -3.81 18.23
CA ASN A 169 -0.64 -3.37 17.97
C ASN A 169 -1.54 -3.54 19.21
N VAL A 170 -1.44 -4.70 19.89
CA VAL A 170 -2.22 -4.99 21.11
C VAL A 170 -1.78 -4.14 22.30
N SER A 171 -0.51 -3.76 22.37
CA SER A 171 0.08 -2.96 23.46
C SER A 171 0.07 -1.46 23.21
N ALA A 172 -0.40 -1.01 22.06
CA ALA A 172 -0.47 0.41 21.76
C ALA A 172 -1.34 1.15 22.79
N VAL A 173 -0.85 2.31 23.22
CA VAL A 173 -1.52 3.12 24.25
C VAL A 173 -2.76 3.80 23.64
N ARG A 174 -2.72 4.05 22.34
CA ARG A 174 -3.79 4.71 21.60
C ARG A 174 -3.68 4.43 20.10
N HIS A 175 -4.82 4.40 19.44
CA HIS A 175 -4.93 4.21 17.99
C HIS A 175 -5.67 5.36 17.35
N TYR A 176 -5.20 5.77 16.17
CA TYR A 176 -5.95 6.63 15.27
C TYR A 176 -6.26 5.86 13.99
N VAL A 177 -7.49 5.87 13.56
CA VAL A 177 -7.94 5.22 12.33
C VAL A 177 -8.67 6.22 11.45
N ALA A 178 -8.26 6.32 10.19
CA ALA A 178 -8.96 7.14 9.20
C ALA A 178 -9.25 6.32 7.94
N ILE A 179 -10.43 6.55 7.35
CA ILE A 179 -10.90 5.86 6.15
C ILE A 179 -11.28 6.89 5.09
N MET A 180 -10.60 6.85 3.96
CA MET A 180 -10.87 7.73 2.82
C MET A 180 -11.96 7.15 1.90
N LYS A 181 -12.80 8.02 1.35
CA LYS A 181 -13.77 7.70 0.31
C LYS A 181 -13.16 7.75 -1.09
N ASP A 182 -13.84 7.17 -2.06
CA ASP A 182 -13.46 7.20 -3.46
C ASP A 182 -13.30 8.62 -4.04
N ASN A 183 -13.99 9.62 -3.47
CA ASN A 183 -13.82 11.03 -3.81
C ASN A 183 -12.63 11.71 -3.11
N LYS A 184 -11.75 10.93 -2.48
CA LYS A 184 -10.54 11.40 -1.77
C LYS A 184 -10.83 12.40 -0.66
N THR A 185 -11.92 12.18 0.08
CA THR A 185 -12.23 12.85 1.33
C THR A 185 -12.34 11.82 2.44
N PHE A 186 -11.89 12.14 3.62
CA PHE A 186 -12.03 11.23 4.75
C PHE A 186 -13.51 11.02 5.07
N ARG A 187 -13.86 9.75 5.23
CA ARG A 187 -15.22 9.31 5.53
C ARG A 187 -15.44 9.22 7.04
N GLU A 188 -14.48 8.63 7.69
CA GLU A 188 -14.47 8.35 9.12
C GLU A 188 -13.06 8.56 9.61
N SER A 189 -12.94 9.23 10.75
CA SER A 189 -11.70 9.24 11.54
C SER A 189 -12.09 9.15 13.01
N TYR A 190 -11.35 8.40 13.79
CA TYR A 190 -11.63 8.21 15.21
C TYR A 190 -10.40 7.74 15.97
N TRP A 191 -10.43 7.99 17.28
CA TRP A 191 -9.44 7.50 18.22
C TRP A 191 -10.01 6.31 19.00
N GLU A 192 -9.17 5.33 19.24
CA GLU A 192 -9.42 4.18 20.11
C GLU A 192 -8.39 4.19 21.23
N ASP A 193 -8.83 4.03 22.50
CA ASP A 193 -8.00 3.94 23.70
C ASP A 193 -7.78 2.49 24.11
#